data_4dc59af79a8862de25cb0c81c791b27b
#
_entry.id   4dc59af79a8862de25cb0c81c791b27b
#
_cell.length_a   1.000
_cell.length_b   1.000
_cell.length_c   1.000
_cell.angle_alpha   90.00
_cell.angle_beta   90.00
_cell.angle_gamma   90.00
#
_symmetry.space_group_name_H-M   'P 1'
#
loop_
_entity.id
_entity.type
_entity.pdbx_description
1 polymer ?
#
loop_
_entity_poly.entity_id
_entity_poly.type
_entity_poly.pdbx_seq_one_letter_code
_entity_poly.pdbx_strand_id
1 'polypeptide(L)'
;MTNQPPLFQSAHDQRTDIIQVDRALESMRDAGFDLTAAVGEPLDNSIEAGATLLRVLPIYGRGKKTIDSIIIADNGTGIDPTIMHKVLSMGYSNRYNQRAGLGRFGVGLKLAGLSLGERIDIYSKQLTSSDIHHSYIDLDEIREGRQQYITAEIISEWPAAATKLMVGRDGRPFSSGTVVVFGKIDRLASSGKYATSLDEKISDLRKFIARAYRTFIDTGRTMELDGKEVTLHDPLFLMDNPRVISRYKPTDPRGQLIEEGDLAIDGHNVHVAVSLVPREFRPYEGAGGNVDHNGHDIREFQINEDNTARISILRNGREIYYDVVPHLVAGGKSDKVMRYVAIEVRFPAELDEYFQVRHVKRGAEPISKLRYELRQWLKRPVQQALKLVRQQWAEDASRRRVENGEHSDSMDTADRVDRTLPKGRAGRGATAEEEERIVEETAEDRRLDPKVDAAEIEKIREQVRTKPITLFDANWPGKEFLEIHHLNGKSVVKLNHRHAFFREVYKPIKKVADDGAANLAPEEMVELARRAQSAIDLLFMAYARAEGMYEDPDQFGQLLTYWGMFSEALLKEQFKDQ
;
A
#
# COMPACT_ATOMS: atom_id res chain seq x y z
N MET A 1 -3.89 -78.32 52.83
CA MET A 1 -4.66 -77.06 52.66
C MET A 1 -3.75 -76.07 52.02
N THR A 2 -3.83 -75.97 50.73
CA THR A 2 -3.04 -75.09 49.85
C THR A 2 -3.77 -73.81 49.62
N ASN A 3 -3.35 -72.72 50.19
CA ASN A 3 -3.81 -71.39 49.92
C ASN A 3 -3.19 -70.93 48.61
N GLN A 4 -3.96 -70.87 47.48
CA GLN A 4 -3.57 -70.14 46.31
C GLN A 4 -4.02 -68.67 46.47
N PRO A 5 -3.18 -67.69 46.16
CA PRO A 5 -3.59 -66.32 46.14
C PRO A 5 -4.46 -66.06 44.89
N PRO A 6 -5.43 -65.17 44.93
CA PRO A 6 -6.25 -64.86 43.78
C PRO A 6 -5.42 -64.17 42.67
N LEU A 7 -5.35 -64.84 41.53
CA LEU A 7 -4.78 -64.32 40.29
C LEU A 7 -5.74 -63.31 39.68
N PHE A 8 -5.18 -62.15 39.43
CA PHE A 8 -5.71 -61.09 38.51
C PHE A 8 -6.94 -60.33 39.01
N GLN A 9 -6.69 -59.26 39.73
CA GLN A 9 -7.52 -58.07 39.59
C GLN A 9 -7.48 -57.68 38.12
N SER A 10 -8.67 -57.60 37.50
CA SER A 10 -8.88 -57.12 36.13
C SER A 10 -8.12 -55.83 35.93
N ALA A 11 -7.18 -55.83 35.01
CA ALA A 11 -6.64 -54.57 34.48
C ALA A 11 -7.84 -53.73 34.10
N HIS A 12 -8.09 -52.62 34.77
CA HIS A 12 -9.00 -51.59 34.31
C HIS A 12 -8.59 -51.31 32.88
N ASP A 13 -9.56 -51.39 31.98
CA ASP A 13 -9.40 -51.14 30.56
C ASP A 13 -8.85 -49.72 30.41
N GLN A 14 -7.52 -49.59 30.33
CA GLN A 14 -6.81 -48.31 30.18
C GLN A 14 -6.91 -47.87 28.70
N ARG A 15 -8.15 -47.77 28.19
CA ARG A 15 -8.42 -47.21 26.86
C ARG A 15 -8.62 -45.72 27.01
N THR A 16 -7.90 -44.97 26.23
CA THR A 16 -8.06 -43.53 26.11
C THR A 16 -8.40 -43.23 24.64
N ASP A 17 -9.37 -42.36 24.41
CA ASP A 17 -9.69 -41.90 23.06
C ASP A 17 -8.45 -41.27 22.42
N ILE A 18 -8.20 -41.63 21.16
CA ILE A 18 -7.09 -41.06 20.38
C ILE A 18 -7.23 -39.55 20.28
N ILE A 19 -8.46 -39.02 20.22
CA ILE A 19 -8.78 -37.61 20.09
C ILE A 19 -9.80 -37.23 21.18
N GLN A 20 -9.43 -36.29 22.04
CA GLN A 20 -10.38 -35.59 22.91
C GLN A 20 -10.94 -34.43 22.07
N VAL A 21 -12.18 -34.59 21.61
CA VAL A 21 -12.79 -33.73 20.58
C VAL A 21 -12.84 -32.27 21.02
N ASP A 22 -13.26 -31.98 22.23
CA ASP A 22 -13.34 -30.64 22.82
C ASP A 22 -11.98 -29.92 22.81
N ARG A 23 -10.94 -30.60 23.32
CA ARG A 23 -9.57 -30.07 23.38
C ARG A 23 -8.93 -29.94 22.00
N ALA A 24 -9.19 -30.89 21.11
CA ALA A 24 -8.68 -30.83 19.75
C ALA A 24 -9.27 -29.64 19.00
N LEU A 25 -10.59 -29.41 19.11
CA LEU A 25 -11.25 -28.27 18.50
C LEU A 25 -10.77 -26.94 19.10
N GLU A 26 -10.59 -26.87 20.44
CA GLU A 26 -10.04 -25.66 21.07
C GLU A 26 -8.61 -25.37 20.58
N SER A 27 -7.75 -26.37 20.46
CA SER A 27 -6.40 -26.20 19.89
C SER A 27 -6.43 -25.75 18.43
N MET A 28 -7.42 -26.15 17.66
CA MET A 28 -7.58 -25.74 16.26
C MET A 28 -8.00 -24.27 16.11
N ARG A 29 -8.53 -23.63 17.15
CA ARG A 29 -8.85 -22.20 17.15
C ARG A 29 -7.59 -21.34 16.96
N ASP A 30 -6.41 -21.83 17.29
CA ASP A 30 -5.12 -21.16 17.15
C ASP A 30 -4.46 -21.43 15.78
N ALA A 31 -5.22 -21.85 14.79
CA ALA A 31 -4.71 -22.15 13.44
C ALA A 31 -4.18 -20.92 12.65
N GLY A 32 -4.23 -19.72 13.24
CA GLY A 32 -3.62 -18.51 12.67
C GLY A 32 -4.48 -17.78 11.63
N PHE A 33 -5.79 -18.06 11.59
CA PHE A 33 -6.71 -17.26 10.78
C PHE A 33 -7.00 -15.93 11.47
N ASP A 34 -6.85 -14.82 10.75
CA ASP A 34 -7.44 -13.56 11.13
C ASP A 34 -8.77 -13.34 10.40
N LEU A 35 -9.39 -12.16 10.62
CA LEU A 35 -10.68 -11.83 10.02
C LEU A 35 -10.68 -11.96 8.50
N THR A 36 -9.64 -11.47 7.81
CA THR A 36 -9.58 -11.47 6.35
C THR A 36 -9.44 -12.88 5.77
N ALA A 37 -8.55 -13.68 6.37
CA ALA A 37 -8.36 -15.07 5.96
C ALA A 37 -9.60 -15.92 6.28
N ALA A 38 -10.25 -15.69 7.43
CA ALA A 38 -11.42 -16.44 7.85
C ALA A 38 -12.63 -16.17 6.95
N VAL A 39 -12.91 -14.91 6.62
CA VAL A 39 -13.99 -14.54 5.68
C VAL A 39 -13.66 -14.99 4.24
N GLY A 40 -12.40 -15.07 3.89
CA GLY A 40 -11.96 -15.56 2.58
C GLY A 40 -12.39 -17.00 2.28
N GLU A 41 -12.43 -17.89 3.27
CA GLU A 41 -12.78 -19.30 3.05
C GLU A 41 -14.23 -19.51 2.57
N PRO A 42 -15.29 -18.95 3.21
CA PRO A 42 -16.63 -19.04 2.68
C PRO A 42 -16.80 -18.29 1.34
N LEU A 43 -16.10 -17.16 1.12
CA LEU A 43 -16.15 -16.46 -0.16
C LEU A 43 -15.56 -17.31 -1.29
N ASP A 44 -14.45 -18.01 -1.06
CA ASP A 44 -13.88 -18.95 -2.03
C ASP A 44 -14.87 -20.07 -2.36
N ASN A 45 -15.55 -20.65 -1.34
CA ASN A 45 -16.58 -21.68 -1.52
C ASN A 45 -17.78 -21.15 -2.31
N SER A 46 -18.21 -19.92 -2.06
CA SER A 46 -19.31 -19.28 -2.78
C SER A 46 -18.98 -19.07 -4.26
N ILE A 47 -17.75 -18.66 -4.58
CA ILE A 47 -17.25 -18.52 -5.96
C ILE A 47 -17.27 -19.89 -6.66
N GLU A 48 -16.78 -20.94 -5.99
CA GLU A 48 -16.80 -22.30 -6.52
C GLU A 48 -18.21 -22.86 -6.72
N ALA A 49 -19.18 -22.43 -5.89
CA ALA A 49 -20.60 -22.71 -6.07
C ALA A 49 -21.27 -21.89 -7.19
N GLY A 50 -20.49 -21.11 -7.95
CA GLY A 50 -20.99 -20.32 -9.07
C GLY A 50 -21.78 -19.07 -8.65
N ALA A 51 -21.64 -18.61 -7.41
CA ALA A 51 -22.33 -17.42 -6.95
C ALA A 51 -21.95 -16.18 -7.77
N THR A 52 -22.94 -15.35 -8.06
CA THR A 52 -22.78 -14.06 -8.74
C THR A 52 -22.92 -12.88 -7.79
N LEU A 53 -23.56 -13.10 -6.64
CA LEU A 53 -23.75 -12.10 -5.58
C LEU A 53 -23.36 -12.71 -4.24
N LEU A 54 -22.36 -12.10 -3.59
CA LEU A 54 -21.80 -12.51 -2.31
C LEU A 54 -21.93 -11.35 -1.33
N ARG A 55 -22.43 -11.60 -0.14
CA ARG A 55 -22.65 -10.60 0.90
C ARG A 55 -21.97 -10.99 2.21
N VAL A 56 -21.27 -10.07 2.80
CA VAL A 56 -20.66 -10.20 4.14
C VAL A 56 -21.28 -9.15 5.06
N LEU A 57 -21.93 -9.60 6.13
CA LEU A 57 -22.60 -8.73 7.09
C LEU A 57 -22.07 -8.98 8.51
N PRO A 58 -21.25 -8.09 9.07
CA PRO A 58 -20.94 -8.08 10.49
C PRO A 58 -22.16 -7.69 11.31
N ILE A 59 -22.48 -8.44 12.34
CA ILE A 59 -23.51 -8.10 13.33
C ILE A 59 -22.80 -7.52 14.56
N TYR A 60 -23.00 -6.24 14.77
CA TYR A 60 -22.33 -5.53 15.85
C TYR A 60 -23.08 -5.69 17.19
N GLY A 61 -22.32 -5.90 18.26
CA GLY A 61 -22.82 -5.88 19.61
C GLY A 61 -23.16 -4.47 20.11
N ARG A 62 -23.53 -4.36 21.39
CA ARG A 62 -23.96 -3.09 21.99
C ARG A 62 -22.89 -2.01 21.84
N GLY A 63 -23.28 -0.85 21.31
CA GLY A 63 -22.42 0.31 21.12
C GLY A 63 -21.36 0.14 20.03
N LYS A 64 -21.48 -0.87 19.17
CA LYS A 64 -20.55 -1.19 18.07
C LYS A 64 -19.10 -1.43 18.53
N LYS A 65 -18.91 -1.89 19.76
CA LYS A 65 -17.57 -2.18 20.31
C LYS A 65 -17.10 -3.61 20.05
N THR A 66 -18.04 -4.49 19.72
CA THR A 66 -17.78 -5.91 19.40
C THR A 66 -18.49 -6.28 18.10
N ILE A 67 -18.07 -7.38 17.51
CA ILE A 67 -18.82 -8.09 16.47
C ILE A 67 -19.27 -9.39 17.12
N ASP A 68 -20.57 -9.60 17.20
CA ASP A 68 -21.17 -10.78 17.84
C ASP A 68 -21.25 -11.96 16.87
N SER A 69 -21.45 -11.68 15.57
CA SER A 69 -21.42 -12.68 14.51
C SER A 69 -21.07 -12.05 13.16
N ILE A 70 -20.65 -12.89 12.20
CA ILE A 70 -20.44 -12.51 10.81
C ILE A 70 -21.26 -13.45 9.94
N ILE A 71 -22.10 -12.89 9.10
CA ILE A 71 -22.95 -13.62 8.16
C ILE A 71 -22.37 -13.49 6.76
N ILE A 72 -22.13 -14.61 6.09
CA ILE A 72 -21.71 -14.67 4.70
C ILE A 72 -22.80 -15.37 3.92
N ALA A 73 -23.38 -14.69 2.94
CA ALA A 73 -24.50 -15.19 2.13
C ALA A 73 -24.17 -15.12 0.65
N ASP A 74 -24.62 -16.13 -0.10
CA ASP A 74 -24.42 -16.22 -1.53
C ASP A 74 -25.68 -16.76 -2.25
N ASN A 75 -25.74 -16.53 -3.57
CA ASN A 75 -26.77 -17.05 -4.47
C ASN A 75 -26.26 -18.20 -5.35
N GLY A 76 -25.29 -18.96 -4.87
CA GLY A 76 -24.73 -20.12 -5.59
C GLY A 76 -25.70 -21.31 -5.65
N THR A 77 -25.20 -22.45 -6.11
CA THR A 77 -26.01 -23.67 -6.31
C THR A 77 -26.53 -24.30 -5.03
N GLY A 78 -26.01 -23.89 -3.87
CA GLY A 78 -26.31 -24.54 -2.59
C GLY A 78 -25.54 -25.86 -2.38
N ILE A 79 -25.67 -26.40 -1.18
CA ILE A 79 -25.04 -27.67 -0.74
C ILE A 79 -26.03 -28.80 -0.90
N ASP A 80 -25.55 -29.95 -1.40
CA ASP A 80 -26.38 -31.16 -1.52
C ASP A 80 -26.88 -31.62 -0.13
N PRO A 81 -28.19 -31.77 0.07
CA PRO A 81 -28.78 -32.22 1.32
C PRO A 81 -28.19 -33.52 1.87
N THR A 82 -27.79 -34.43 0.99
CA THR A 82 -27.22 -35.74 1.38
C THR A 82 -25.88 -35.65 2.10
N ILE A 83 -25.15 -34.54 1.93
CA ILE A 83 -23.86 -34.31 2.59
C ILE A 83 -23.91 -33.22 3.67
N MET A 84 -25.07 -32.58 3.88
CA MET A 84 -25.20 -31.44 4.78
C MET A 84 -24.70 -31.74 6.21
N HIS A 85 -24.98 -32.93 6.75
CA HIS A 85 -24.54 -33.41 8.05
C HIS A 85 -23.02 -33.69 8.10
N LYS A 86 -22.30 -33.66 6.98
CA LYS A 86 -20.84 -33.91 6.91
C LYS A 86 -20.03 -32.64 6.69
N VAL A 87 -20.64 -31.56 6.20
CA VAL A 87 -19.91 -30.36 5.74
C VAL A 87 -19.06 -29.72 6.85
N LEU A 88 -19.49 -29.84 8.11
CA LEU A 88 -18.74 -29.34 9.28
C LEU A 88 -17.85 -30.40 9.95
N SER A 89 -17.92 -31.67 9.50
CA SER A 89 -17.04 -32.72 10.05
C SER A 89 -15.58 -32.45 9.68
N MET A 90 -14.67 -32.54 10.66
CA MET A 90 -13.25 -32.33 10.45
C MET A 90 -12.66 -33.38 9.50
N GLY A 91 -11.91 -32.94 8.51
CA GLY A 91 -11.34 -33.83 7.47
C GLY A 91 -12.30 -34.24 6.36
N TYR A 92 -13.60 -33.92 6.45
CA TYR A 92 -14.52 -34.20 5.36
C TYR A 92 -14.36 -33.14 4.25
N SER A 93 -14.15 -33.63 3.04
CA SER A 93 -14.20 -32.84 1.80
C SER A 93 -14.68 -33.77 0.69
N ASN A 94 -15.75 -33.37 0.00
CA ASN A 94 -16.20 -34.06 -1.21
C ASN A 94 -15.25 -33.84 -2.42
N ARG A 95 -14.28 -32.93 -2.24
CA ARG A 95 -13.28 -32.56 -3.25
C ARG A 95 -11.84 -32.92 -2.84
N TYR A 96 -11.69 -33.80 -1.85
CA TYR A 96 -10.36 -34.25 -1.44
C TYR A 96 -9.62 -34.85 -2.65
N ASN A 97 -8.45 -34.27 -3.01
CA ASN A 97 -7.67 -34.55 -4.22
C ASN A 97 -8.15 -33.90 -5.54
N GLN A 98 -9.21 -33.10 -5.57
CA GLN A 98 -9.50 -32.30 -6.76
C GLN A 98 -8.72 -30.98 -6.68
N ARG A 99 -7.64 -30.87 -7.48
CA ARG A 99 -6.75 -29.68 -7.46
C ARG A 99 -7.31 -28.46 -8.20
N ALA A 100 -8.38 -28.62 -8.98
CA ALA A 100 -8.91 -27.57 -9.86
C ALA A 100 -9.64 -26.41 -9.16
N GLY A 101 -10.05 -26.55 -7.87
CA GLY A 101 -10.79 -25.54 -7.13
C GLY A 101 -9.90 -24.49 -6.42
N LEU A 102 -10.56 -23.49 -5.79
CA LEU A 102 -9.90 -22.51 -4.92
C LEU A 102 -9.54 -23.13 -3.56
N GLY A 103 -10.31 -24.10 -3.07
CA GLY A 103 -10.09 -24.86 -1.83
C GLY A 103 -9.34 -26.18 -2.07
N ARG A 104 -8.37 -26.53 -1.21
CA ARG A 104 -7.57 -27.75 -1.34
C ARG A 104 -7.88 -28.81 -0.29
N PHE A 105 -8.15 -28.43 0.97
CA PHE A 105 -8.00 -29.31 2.11
C PHE A 105 -9.30 -29.67 2.85
N GLY A 106 -10.41 -29.02 2.53
CA GLY A 106 -11.73 -29.30 3.14
C GLY A 106 -11.88 -28.97 4.63
N VAL A 107 -10.87 -28.33 5.23
CA VAL A 107 -10.86 -27.92 6.65
C VAL A 107 -10.90 -26.40 6.82
N GLY A 108 -10.68 -25.64 5.75
CA GLY A 108 -10.49 -24.19 5.80
C GLY A 108 -11.65 -23.45 6.47
N LEU A 109 -12.88 -23.67 6.00
CA LEU A 109 -14.09 -23.04 6.57
C LEU A 109 -14.24 -23.29 8.08
N LYS A 110 -13.96 -24.51 8.52
CA LYS A 110 -14.13 -24.94 9.92
C LYS A 110 -13.09 -24.28 10.81
N LEU A 111 -11.83 -24.33 10.40
CA LEU A 111 -10.73 -23.66 11.11
C LEU A 111 -10.91 -22.14 11.13
N ALA A 112 -11.35 -21.57 10.00
CA ALA A 112 -11.63 -20.16 9.87
C ALA A 112 -12.70 -19.68 10.86
N GLY A 113 -13.85 -20.35 10.88
CA GLY A 113 -14.95 -20.00 11.79
C GLY A 113 -14.59 -20.17 13.24
N LEU A 114 -13.96 -21.30 13.61
CA LEU A 114 -13.53 -21.55 14.99
C LEU A 114 -12.39 -20.63 15.47
N SER A 115 -11.57 -20.12 14.56
CA SER A 115 -10.54 -19.13 14.93
C SER A 115 -11.13 -17.78 15.31
N LEU A 116 -12.34 -17.45 14.87
CA LEU A 116 -13.01 -16.18 15.18
C LEU A 116 -14.00 -16.29 16.33
N GLY A 117 -14.71 -17.42 16.42
CA GLY A 117 -15.79 -17.61 17.39
C GLY A 117 -15.96 -19.07 17.78
N GLU A 118 -16.97 -19.34 18.58
CA GLU A 118 -17.21 -20.68 19.14
C GLU A 118 -18.35 -21.42 18.43
N ARG A 119 -19.01 -20.80 17.44
CA ARG A 119 -20.12 -21.40 16.71
C ARG A 119 -20.03 -21.16 15.22
N ILE A 120 -20.32 -22.19 14.44
CA ILE A 120 -20.48 -22.12 12.99
C ILE A 120 -21.83 -22.71 12.62
N ASP A 121 -22.66 -21.93 11.94
CA ASP A 121 -23.90 -22.42 11.35
C ASP A 121 -23.80 -22.35 9.82
N ILE A 122 -24.34 -23.35 9.13
CA ILE A 122 -24.50 -23.38 7.68
C ILE A 122 -25.94 -23.63 7.35
N TYR A 123 -26.55 -22.75 6.59
CA TYR A 123 -27.88 -22.88 6.01
C TYR A 123 -27.74 -22.96 4.51
N SER A 124 -28.40 -23.89 3.87
CA SER A 124 -28.27 -24.03 2.43
C SER A 124 -29.55 -24.55 1.78
N LYS A 125 -29.82 -24.03 0.59
CA LYS A 125 -30.96 -24.41 -0.27
C LYS A 125 -30.45 -24.65 -1.67
N GLN A 126 -30.84 -25.79 -2.27
CA GLN A 126 -30.58 -26.07 -3.68
C GLN A 126 -31.75 -25.62 -4.56
N LEU A 127 -31.45 -25.35 -5.84
CA LEU A 127 -32.45 -24.95 -6.84
C LEU A 127 -33.61 -25.98 -6.99
N THR A 128 -33.31 -27.25 -6.79
CA THR A 128 -34.23 -28.38 -6.93
C THR A 128 -35.05 -28.66 -5.66
N SER A 129 -34.81 -27.93 -4.58
CA SER A 129 -35.46 -28.12 -3.28
C SER A 129 -36.20 -26.88 -2.81
N SER A 130 -37.37 -27.07 -2.18
CA SER A 130 -38.06 -26.02 -1.43
C SER A 130 -37.42 -25.80 -0.05
N ASP A 131 -36.73 -26.82 0.46
CA ASP A 131 -36.30 -26.92 1.84
C ASP A 131 -34.95 -26.24 2.07
N ILE A 132 -34.82 -25.59 3.20
CA ILE A 132 -33.57 -25.06 3.70
C ILE A 132 -33.02 -26.05 4.71
N HIS A 133 -31.79 -26.50 4.48
CA HIS A 133 -31.09 -27.41 5.38
C HIS A 133 -30.13 -26.61 6.27
N HIS A 134 -30.16 -26.91 7.56
CA HIS A 134 -29.29 -26.29 8.57
C HIS A 134 -28.41 -27.33 9.24
N SER A 135 -27.16 -27.00 9.43
CA SER A 135 -26.19 -27.77 10.21
C SER A 135 -25.31 -26.83 10.98
N TYR A 136 -24.89 -27.23 12.19
CA TYR A 136 -24.02 -26.37 13.01
C TYR A 136 -23.04 -27.17 13.85
N ILE A 137 -22.04 -26.45 14.36
CA ILE A 137 -21.11 -26.88 15.41
C ILE A 137 -21.01 -25.76 16.45
N ASP A 138 -21.12 -26.13 17.74
CA ASP A 138 -21.08 -25.21 18.87
C ASP A 138 -20.15 -25.78 19.95
N LEU A 139 -19.05 -25.07 20.22
CA LEU A 139 -18.02 -25.55 21.15
C LEU A 139 -18.52 -25.62 22.60
N ASP A 140 -19.44 -24.74 23.02
CA ASP A 140 -20.02 -24.81 24.36
C ASP A 140 -20.87 -26.08 24.52
N GLU A 141 -21.70 -26.38 23.50
CA GLU A 141 -22.52 -27.58 23.52
C GLU A 141 -21.71 -28.86 23.47
N ILE A 142 -20.56 -28.85 22.77
CA ILE A 142 -19.63 -29.98 22.74
C ILE A 142 -18.95 -30.14 24.10
N ARG A 143 -18.44 -29.07 24.73
CA ARG A 143 -17.82 -29.11 26.07
C ARG A 143 -18.78 -29.62 27.14
N GLU A 144 -20.05 -29.24 27.02
CA GLU A 144 -21.10 -29.69 27.95
C GLU A 144 -21.69 -31.07 27.62
N GLY A 145 -21.23 -31.72 26.54
CA GLY A 145 -21.72 -33.01 26.08
C GLY A 145 -23.10 -33.00 25.46
N ARG A 146 -23.66 -31.82 25.17
CA ARG A 146 -24.98 -31.66 24.54
C ARG A 146 -24.95 -31.90 23.02
N GLN A 147 -23.82 -31.59 22.36
CA GLN A 147 -23.61 -31.88 20.96
C GLN A 147 -22.52 -32.95 20.79
N GLN A 148 -22.95 -34.18 20.46
CA GLN A 148 -22.04 -35.30 20.19
C GLN A 148 -21.89 -35.58 18.69
N TYR A 149 -22.83 -35.14 17.88
CA TYR A 149 -22.89 -35.39 16.44
C TYR A 149 -23.28 -34.11 15.69
N ILE A 150 -22.87 -34.03 14.44
CA ILE A 150 -23.31 -33.00 13.53
C ILE A 150 -24.56 -33.55 12.81
N THR A 151 -25.67 -32.85 12.95
CA THR A 151 -26.97 -33.21 12.32
C THR A 151 -27.28 -32.21 11.22
N ALA A 152 -28.19 -32.61 10.32
CA ALA A 152 -28.80 -31.72 9.36
C ALA A 152 -30.31 -31.66 9.64
N GLU A 153 -30.82 -30.46 9.84
CA GLU A 153 -32.24 -30.19 10.11
C GLU A 153 -32.87 -29.45 8.93
N ILE A 154 -34.13 -29.66 8.68
CA ILE A 154 -34.91 -28.90 7.71
C ILE A 154 -35.60 -27.78 8.44
N ILE A 155 -35.41 -26.55 7.94
CA ILE A 155 -36.08 -25.35 8.45
C ILE A 155 -36.92 -24.70 7.36
N SER A 156 -37.97 -23.98 7.76
CA SER A 156 -38.93 -23.35 6.82
C SER A 156 -38.45 -22.00 6.30
N GLU A 157 -37.60 -21.29 7.07
CA GLU A 157 -37.21 -19.91 6.78
C GLU A 157 -35.73 -19.69 7.05
N TRP A 158 -35.15 -18.75 6.34
CA TRP A 158 -33.78 -18.28 6.62
C TRP A 158 -33.71 -17.60 8.01
N PRO A 159 -32.59 -17.65 8.71
CA PRO A 159 -32.44 -16.88 9.94
C PRO A 159 -32.81 -15.42 9.72
N ALA A 160 -33.49 -14.79 10.67
CA ALA A 160 -34.03 -13.43 10.54
C ALA A 160 -32.96 -12.40 10.08
N ALA A 161 -31.71 -12.51 10.59
CA ALA A 161 -30.61 -11.66 10.19
C ALA A 161 -30.13 -11.91 8.75
N ALA A 162 -30.34 -13.11 8.21
CA ALA A 162 -29.92 -13.49 6.87
C ALA A 162 -31.02 -13.30 5.81
N THR A 163 -32.29 -13.20 6.19
CA THR A 163 -33.42 -13.14 5.26
C THR A 163 -33.25 -12.04 4.21
N LYS A 164 -32.80 -10.84 4.61
CA LYS A 164 -32.58 -9.73 3.70
C LYS A 164 -31.35 -9.93 2.79
N LEU A 165 -30.43 -10.81 3.17
CA LEU A 165 -29.25 -11.13 2.37
C LEU A 165 -29.57 -12.15 1.27
N MET A 166 -30.65 -12.94 1.44
CA MET A 166 -31.07 -13.95 0.50
C MET A 166 -32.09 -13.44 -0.53
N VAL A 167 -32.01 -12.14 -0.84
CA VAL A 167 -32.90 -11.46 -1.79
C VAL A 167 -32.05 -10.75 -2.84
N GLY A 168 -32.43 -10.87 -4.10
CA GLY A 168 -31.78 -10.20 -5.22
C GLY A 168 -31.96 -8.68 -5.19
N ARG A 169 -31.24 -7.97 -6.03
CA ARG A 169 -31.38 -6.50 -6.21
C ARG A 169 -32.77 -6.12 -6.75
N ASP A 170 -33.44 -7.06 -7.38
CA ASP A 170 -34.83 -6.95 -7.89
C ASP A 170 -35.88 -7.19 -6.81
N GLY A 171 -35.49 -7.45 -5.57
CA GLY A 171 -36.39 -7.73 -4.44
C GLY A 171 -36.91 -9.18 -4.40
N ARG A 172 -36.46 -10.05 -5.29
CA ARG A 172 -36.93 -11.47 -5.32
C ARG A 172 -36.02 -12.35 -4.46
N PRO A 173 -36.57 -13.28 -3.69
CA PRO A 173 -35.79 -14.28 -2.97
C PRO A 173 -34.95 -15.13 -3.93
N PHE A 174 -33.73 -15.48 -3.51
CA PHE A 174 -32.91 -16.41 -4.28
C PHE A 174 -33.52 -17.80 -4.32
N SER A 175 -33.46 -18.44 -5.47
CA SER A 175 -33.94 -19.81 -5.66
C SER A 175 -33.04 -20.86 -5.01
N SER A 176 -31.73 -20.55 -4.89
CA SER A 176 -30.71 -21.37 -4.24
C SER A 176 -29.66 -20.47 -3.59
N GLY A 177 -28.83 -21.04 -2.74
CA GLY A 177 -27.73 -20.36 -2.12
C GLY A 177 -27.34 -20.93 -0.77
N THR A 178 -26.33 -20.32 -0.17
CA THR A 178 -25.79 -20.72 1.14
C THR A 178 -25.60 -19.50 2.04
N VAL A 179 -25.87 -19.69 3.32
CA VAL A 179 -25.57 -18.74 4.39
C VAL A 179 -24.66 -19.43 5.40
N VAL A 180 -23.50 -18.86 5.62
CA VAL A 180 -22.55 -19.26 6.68
C VAL A 180 -22.57 -18.19 7.76
N VAL A 181 -22.71 -18.61 9.01
CA VAL A 181 -22.67 -17.71 10.16
C VAL A 181 -21.51 -18.12 11.07
N PHE A 182 -20.55 -17.23 11.28
CA PHE A 182 -19.59 -17.32 12.35
C PHE A 182 -20.19 -16.63 13.56
N GLY A 183 -20.61 -17.39 14.55
CA GLY A 183 -21.30 -16.91 15.75
C GLY A 183 -20.44 -16.98 17.00
N LYS A 184 -20.92 -16.36 18.08
CA LYS A 184 -20.20 -16.27 19.36
C LYS A 184 -18.77 -15.81 19.19
N ILE A 185 -18.59 -14.69 18.45
CA ILE A 185 -17.26 -14.15 18.16
C ILE A 185 -16.65 -13.58 19.41
N ASP A 186 -15.50 -14.16 19.83
CA ASP A 186 -14.78 -13.82 21.04
C ASP A 186 -13.33 -13.32 20.79
N ARG A 187 -12.79 -13.59 19.59
CA ARG A 187 -11.37 -13.31 19.29
C ARG A 187 -11.13 -12.07 18.43
N LEU A 188 -12.18 -11.30 18.11
CA LEU A 188 -12.07 -10.01 17.40
C LEU A 188 -12.04 -8.80 18.35
N ALA A 189 -12.38 -8.98 19.62
CA ALA A 189 -12.36 -7.90 20.59
C ALA A 189 -10.93 -7.37 20.79
N SER A 190 -10.75 -6.08 20.56
CA SER A 190 -9.47 -5.41 20.75
C SER A 190 -9.40 -4.89 22.18
N SER A 191 -8.64 -5.56 23.04
CA SER A 191 -8.31 -5.07 24.38
C SER A 191 -6.83 -4.68 24.44
N GLY A 192 -6.56 -3.38 24.69
CA GLY A 192 -5.19 -2.89 24.88
C GLY A 192 -4.85 -1.65 24.06
N LYS A 193 -3.80 -0.93 24.49
CA LYS A 193 -3.36 0.35 23.90
C LYS A 193 -2.93 0.26 22.42
N TYR A 194 -2.57 -0.95 21.97
CA TYR A 194 -2.07 -1.20 20.60
C TYR A 194 -3.02 -2.06 19.76
N ALA A 195 -4.25 -2.23 20.21
CA ALA A 195 -5.20 -3.06 19.49
C ALA A 195 -5.80 -2.31 18.30
N THR A 196 -5.84 -2.97 17.15
CA THR A 196 -6.49 -2.47 15.93
C THR A 196 -7.99 -2.30 16.17
N SER A 197 -8.55 -1.14 15.83
CA SER A 197 -9.99 -0.87 15.99
C SER A 197 -10.85 -1.78 15.09
N LEU A 198 -12.12 -1.96 15.44
CA LEU A 198 -13.04 -2.73 14.58
C LEU A 198 -13.23 -2.07 13.22
N ASP A 199 -13.29 -0.75 13.16
CA ASP A 199 -13.42 0.00 11.91
C ASP A 199 -12.20 -0.23 10.99
N GLU A 200 -11.00 -0.27 11.55
CA GLU A 200 -9.78 -0.63 10.81
C GLU A 200 -9.84 -2.08 10.30
N LYS A 201 -10.27 -3.04 11.14
CA LYS A 201 -10.41 -4.45 10.73
C LYS A 201 -11.42 -4.61 9.59
N ILE A 202 -12.55 -3.90 9.63
CA ILE A 202 -13.55 -3.90 8.56
C ILE A 202 -13.01 -3.19 7.30
N SER A 203 -12.28 -2.09 7.47
CA SER A 203 -11.59 -1.42 6.36
C SER A 203 -10.58 -2.34 5.68
N ASP A 204 -9.78 -3.06 6.46
CA ASP A 204 -8.79 -4.02 5.93
C ASP A 204 -9.45 -5.22 5.26
N LEU A 205 -10.58 -5.71 5.80
CA LEU A 205 -11.39 -6.72 5.13
C LEU A 205 -11.92 -6.22 3.77
N ARG A 206 -12.38 -4.96 3.69
CA ARG A 206 -12.81 -4.34 2.44
C ARG A 206 -11.68 -4.25 1.41
N LYS A 207 -10.50 -3.79 1.83
CA LYS A 207 -9.30 -3.73 0.98
C LYS A 207 -8.89 -5.12 0.50
N PHE A 208 -8.95 -6.10 1.38
CA PHE A 208 -8.67 -7.49 1.04
C PHE A 208 -9.63 -8.02 -0.01
N ILE A 209 -10.96 -7.89 0.19
CA ILE A 209 -11.96 -8.35 -0.79
C ILE A 209 -11.74 -7.65 -2.14
N ALA A 210 -11.58 -6.32 -2.13
CA ALA A 210 -11.37 -5.51 -3.33
C ALA A 210 -10.18 -6.00 -4.17
N ARG A 211 -9.09 -6.42 -3.53
CA ARG A 211 -7.86 -6.85 -4.18
C ARG A 211 -7.84 -8.35 -4.45
N ALA A 212 -8.13 -9.18 -3.45
CA ALA A 212 -8.00 -10.62 -3.57
C ALA A 212 -8.99 -11.24 -4.57
N TYR A 213 -10.13 -10.60 -4.75
CA TYR A 213 -11.20 -11.06 -5.64
C TYR A 213 -11.39 -10.18 -6.88
N ARG A 214 -10.40 -9.29 -7.19
CA ARG A 214 -10.50 -8.34 -8.31
C ARG A 214 -10.86 -8.98 -9.65
N THR A 215 -10.28 -10.15 -9.96
CA THR A 215 -10.56 -10.88 -11.21
C THR A 215 -11.99 -11.37 -11.29
N PHE A 216 -12.59 -11.76 -10.17
CA PHE A 216 -13.97 -12.21 -10.09
C PHE A 216 -14.96 -11.05 -10.14
N ILE A 217 -14.62 -9.92 -9.51
CA ILE A 217 -15.40 -8.68 -9.58
C ILE A 217 -15.38 -8.13 -11.00
N ASP A 218 -14.21 -8.10 -11.65
CA ASP A 218 -14.04 -7.67 -13.04
C ASP A 218 -14.85 -8.51 -14.03
N THR A 219 -14.99 -9.81 -13.77
CA THR A 219 -15.81 -10.73 -14.58
C THR A 219 -17.30 -10.71 -14.23
N GLY A 220 -17.77 -9.71 -13.49
CA GLY A 220 -19.20 -9.43 -13.25
C GLY A 220 -19.78 -9.99 -11.96
N ARG A 221 -18.96 -10.54 -11.05
CA ARG A 221 -19.47 -10.90 -9.71
C ARG A 221 -19.56 -9.65 -8.83
N THR A 222 -20.63 -9.60 -8.04
CA THR A 222 -20.84 -8.53 -7.06
C THR A 222 -20.51 -9.03 -5.66
N MET A 223 -19.71 -8.26 -4.93
CA MET A 223 -19.41 -8.49 -3.52
C MET A 223 -19.84 -7.30 -2.68
N GLU A 224 -20.55 -7.55 -1.59
CA GLU A 224 -21.01 -6.51 -0.66
C GLU A 224 -20.45 -6.78 0.75
N LEU A 225 -19.98 -5.73 1.41
CA LEU A 225 -19.53 -5.76 2.80
C LEU A 225 -20.27 -4.69 3.60
N ASP A 226 -20.95 -5.10 4.67
CA ASP A 226 -21.72 -4.22 5.54
C ASP A 226 -22.73 -3.35 4.75
N GLY A 227 -23.47 -3.99 3.83
CA GLY A 227 -24.47 -3.37 2.97
C GLY A 227 -23.96 -2.45 1.88
N LYS A 228 -22.63 -2.38 1.68
CA LYS A 228 -22.01 -1.56 0.63
C LYS A 228 -21.23 -2.42 -0.34
N GLU A 229 -21.42 -2.16 -1.62
CA GLU A 229 -20.67 -2.83 -2.68
C GLU A 229 -19.17 -2.60 -2.54
N VAL A 230 -18.37 -3.63 -2.80
CA VAL A 230 -16.92 -3.59 -2.83
C VAL A 230 -16.47 -3.43 -4.28
N THR A 231 -15.90 -2.30 -4.60
CA THR A 231 -15.28 -2.05 -5.90
C THR A 231 -13.89 -2.66 -5.97
N LEU A 232 -13.53 -3.23 -7.10
CA LEU A 232 -12.22 -3.85 -7.28
C LEU A 232 -11.07 -2.85 -7.07
N HIS A 233 -9.93 -3.38 -6.64
CA HIS A 233 -8.66 -2.68 -6.60
C HIS A 233 -7.59 -3.55 -7.25
N ASP A 234 -7.09 -3.11 -8.38
CA ASP A 234 -5.98 -3.76 -9.06
C ASP A 234 -4.66 -3.07 -8.68
N PRO A 235 -3.72 -3.75 -7.99
CA PRO A 235 -2.42 -3.19 -7.66
C PRO A 235 -1.56 -2.82 -8.89
N LEU A 236 -1.80 -3.47 -10.03
CA LEU A 236 -1.12 -3.18 -11.29
C LEU A 236 -1.69 -1.94 -11.99
N PHE A 237 -2.91 -1.50 -11.64
CA PHE A 237 -3.67 -0.44 -12.29
C PHE A 237 -3.89 -0.69 -13.79
N LEU A 238 -3.89 -1.94 -14.24
CA LEU A 238 -4.15 -2.33 -15.63
C LEU A 238 -5.64 -2.61 -15.88
N MET A 239 -6.39 -3.03 -14.86
CA MET A 239 -7.84 -3.19 -14.90
C MET A 239 -8.55 -1.84 -14.75
N ASP A 240 -9.81 -1.79 -15.16
CA ASP A 240 -10.70 -0.65 -14.87
C ASP A 240 -10.92 -0.54 -13.37
N ASN A 241 -10.33 0.48 -12.75
CA ASN A 241 -10.52 0.74 -11.33
C ASN A 241 -11.60 1.83 -11.15
N PRO A 242 -12.82 1.46 -10.71
CA PRO A 242 -13.95 2.39 -10.65
C PRO A 242 -13.70 3.62 -9.79
N ARG A 243 -12.90 3.52 -8.72
CA ARG A 243 -12.55 4.64 -7.85
C ARG A 243 -11.61 5.62 -8.54
N VAL A 244 -10.61 5.11 -9.27
CA VAL A 244 -9.70 5.93 -10.07
C VAL A 244 -10.47 6.63 -11.17
N ILE A 245 -11.26 5.90 -11.97
CA ILE A 245 -12.06 6.43 -13.06
C ILE A 245 -13.03 7.51 -12.57
N SER A 246 -13.75 7.25 -11.47
CA SER A 246 -14.69 8.22 -10.90
C SER A 246 -14.03 9.52 -10.47
N ARG A 247 -12.80 9.43 -9.89
CA ARG A 247 -12.08 10.60 -9.37
C ARG A 247 -11.46 11.45 -10.46
N TYR A 248 -10.99 10.84 -11.56
CA TYR A 248 -10.18 11.51 -12.58
C TYR A 248 -10.92 11.76 -13.90
N LYS A 249 -12.25 11.61 -13.96
CA LYS A 249 -13.03 11.93 -15.17
C LYS A 249 -12.70 13.34 -15.69
N PRO A 250 -12.54 13.53 -17.01
CA PRO A 250 -12.71 12.55 -18.11
C PRO A 250 -11.45 11.72 -18.40
N THR A 251 -10.32 11.95 -17.71
CA THR A 251 -9.10 11.15 -17.86
C THR A 251 -9.31 9.78 -17.19
N ASP A 252 -8.69 8.76 -17.73
CA ASP A 252 -8.70 7.39 -17.21
C ASP A 252 -7.25 6.97 -16.90
N PRO A 253 -6.71 7.40 -15.74
CA PRO A 253 -5.33 7.08 -15.39
C PRO A 253 -5.16 5.57 -15.22
N ARG A 254 -4.32 4.99 -16.04
CA ARG A 254 -3.97 3.56 -16.01
C ARG A 254 -2.51 3.36 -15.68
N GLY A 255 -2.20 2.20 -15.13
CA GLY A 255 -0.84 1.72 -14.99
C GLY A 255 -0.17 1.53 -16.35
N GLN A 256 1.12 1.67 -16.38
CA GLN A 256 1.94 1.39 -17.55
C GLN A 256 2.49 -0.03 -17.44
N LEU A 257 2.05 -0.92 -18.31
CA LEU A 257 2.66 -2.25 -18.44
C LEU A 257 4.11 -2.10 -18.87
N ILE A 258 5.03 -2.66 -18.11
CA ILE A 258 6.47 -2.65 -18.42
C ILE A 258 6.84 -3.92 -19.18
N GLU A 259 6.44 -5.07 -18.66
CA GLU A 259 6.67 -6.36 -19.27
C GLU A 259 5.70 -7.38 -18.66
N GLU A 260 5.26 -8.33 -19.50
CA GLU A 260 4.56 -9.52 -19.06
C GLU A 260 5.06 -10.74 -19.85
N GLY A 261 4.94 -11.91 -19.28
CA GLY A 261 5.35 -13.14 -19.94
C GLY A 261 5.13 -14.38 -19.09
N ASP A 262 5.32 -15.53 -19.71
CA ASP A 262 5.10 -16.82 -19.09
C ASP A 262 6.43 -17.53 -18.82
N LEU A 263 6.55 -18.10 -17.62
CA LEU A 263 7.60 -19.04 -17.24
C LEU A 263 7.02 -20.45 -17.28
N ALA A 264 7.60 -21.32 -18.11
CA ALA A 264 7.23 -22.72 -18.17
C ALA A 264 7.82 -23.48 -16.97
N ILE A 265 6.97 -23.97 -16.08
CA ILE A 265 7.35 -24.75 -14.91
C ILE A 265 6.60 -26.08 -14.95
N ASP A 266 7.32 -27.18 -15.09
CA ASP A 266 6.76 -28.55 -15.07
C ASP A 266 5.56 -28.75 -16.02
N GLY A 267 5.64 -28.15 -17.20
CA GLY A 267 4.59 -28.22 -18.22
C GLY A 267 3.40 -27.26 -18.02
N HIS A 268 3.45 -26.43 -17.00
CA HIS A 268 2.45 -25.39 -16.70
C HIS A 268 3.04 -23.99 -16.82
N ASN A 269 2.22 -23.01 -17.14
CA ASN A 269 2.64 -21.62 -17.27
C ASN A 269 2.44 -20.86 -15.96
N VAL A 270 3.50 -20.18 -15.52
CA VAL A 270 3.45 -19.14 -14.49
C VAL A 270 3.51 -17.79 -15.19
N HIS A 271 2.40 -17.07 -15.21
CA HIS A 271 2.35 -15.75 -15.81
C HIS A 271 2.91 -14.70 -14.85
N VAL A 272 3.78 -13.83 -15.33
CA VAL A 272 4.39 -12.75 -14.55
C VAL A 272 4.16 -11.44 -15.26
N ALA A 273 3.72 -10.42 -14.53
CA ALA A 273 3.54 -9.08 -15.05
C ALA A 273 4.18 -8.04 -14.11
N VAL A 274 4.79 -7.02 -14.71
CA VAL A 274 5.35 -5.85 -14.02
C VAL A 274 4.75 -4.60 -14.63
N SER A 275 4.20 -3.73 -13.80
CA SER A 275 3.65 -2.44 -14.23
C SER A 275 4.14 -1.31 -13.33
N LEU A 276 3.98 -0.09 -13.80
CA LEU A 276 4.05 1.12 -13.01
C LEU A 276 2.64 1.63 -12.75
N VAL A 277 2.41 2.12 -11.54
CA VAL A 277 1.16 2.84 -11.22
C VAL A 277 0.97 4.04 -12.16
N PRO A 278 -0.24 4.59 -12.33
CA PRO A 278 -0.48 5.73 -13.21
C PRO A 278 0.51 6.88 -12.98
N ARG A 279 0.84 7.59 -14.06
CA ARG A 279 1.80 8.71 -14.03
C ARG A 279 1.38 9.79 -13.03
N GLU A 280 0.10 10.04 -12.93
CA GLU A 280 -0.52 11.02 -12.04
C GLU A 280 -0.24 10.73 -10.56
N PHE A 281 0.01 9.45 -10.22
CA PHE A 281 0.30 9.01 -8.86
C PHE A 281 1.80 9.00 -8.52
N ARG A 282 2.65 9.43 -9.48
CA ARG A 282 4.11 9.51 -9.35
C ARG A 282 4.59 10.96 -9.56
N PRO A 283 4.10 11.96 -8.77
CA PRO A 283 4.25 13.37 -9.13
C PRO A 283 5.69 13.89 -9.05
N TYR A 284 6.43 13.49 -8.02
CA TYR A 284 7.83 13.89 -7.81
C TYR A 284 8.51 12.95 -6.81
N GLU A 285 9.83 13.02 -6.76
CA GLU A 285 10.62 12.30 -5.75
C GLU A 285 10.25 12.80 -4.35
N GLY A 286 9.97 11.88 -3.43
CA GLY A 286 9.56 12.24 -2.07
C GLY A 286 8.06 12.42 -1.85
N ALA A 287 7.21 12.32 -2.87
CA ALA A 287 5.74 12.38 -2.69
C ALA A 287 5.17 11.26 -1.81
N GLY A 288 5.94 10.19 -1.58
CA GLY A 288 5.61 9.11 -0.66
C GLY A 288 4.40 8.25 -1.05
N GLY A 289 3.82 8.45 -2.26
CA GLY A 289 2.60 7.78 -2.68
C GLY A 289 1.34 8.26 -1.95
N ASN A 290 1.41 9.39 -1.27
CA ASN A 290 0.31 9.96 -0.50
C ASN A 290 -0.50 10.99 -1.27
N VAL A 291 0.11 11.61 -2.28
CA VAL A 291 -0.51 12.66 -3.10
C VAL A 291 -0.30 12.40 -4.59
N ASP A 292 -1.25 12.86 -5.39
CA ASP A 292 -1.15 12.88 -6.86
C ASP A 292 -0.39 14.14 -7.37
N HIS A 293 -0.30 14.29 -8.68
CA HIS A 293 0.35 15.43 -9.31
C HIS A 293 -0.34 16.80 -9.05
N ASN A 294 -1.59 16.79 -8.56
CA ASN A 294 -2.34 17.97 -8.15
C ASN A 294 -2.30 18.20 -6.62
N GLY A 295 -1.57 17.36 -5.87
CA GLY A 295 -1.50 17.42 -4.42
C GLY A 295 -2.69 16.80 -3.69
N HIS A 296 -3.60 16.11 -4.38
CA HIS A 296 -4.75 15.45 -3.74
C HIS A 296 -4.32 14.16 -3.05
N ASP A 297 -4.90 13.87 -1.89
CA ASP A 297 -4.68 12.63 -1.13
C ASP A 297 -5.09 11.40 -1.95
N ILE A 298 -4.14 10.46 -2.14
CA ILE A 298 -4.32 9.20 -2.85
C ILE A 298 -4.02 7.97 -1.99
N ARG A 299 -3.94 8.11 -0.66
CA ARG A 299 -3.68 6.97 0.26
C ARG A 299 -4.69 5.84 0.11
N GLU A 300 -5.90 6.13 -0.33
CA GLU A 300 -6.93 5.11 -0.63
C GLU A 300 -6.50 4.11 -1.72
N PHE A 301 -5.59 4.48 -2.61
CA PHE A 301 -5.07 3.61 -3.65
C PHE A 301 -3.87 2.75 -3.21
N GLN A 302 -3.47 2.83 -1.95
CA GLN A 302 -2.47 1.96 -1.31
C GLN A 302 -1.11 1.95 -2.03
N ILE A 303 -0.64 3.11 -2.52
CA ILE A 303 0.67 3.28 -3.19
C ILE A 303 1.73 3.77 -2.20
N ASN A 304 1.44 3.73 -0.91
CA ASN A 304 2.30 4.22 0.16
C ASN A 304 3.45 3.24 0.49
N GLU A 305 4.14 3.50 1.60
CA GLU A 305 5.27 2.70 2.06
C GLU A 305 4.91 1.23 2.29
N ASP A 306 3.68 0.93 2.75
CA ASP A 306 3.19 -0.43 2.97
C ASP A 306 3.17 -1.26 1.68
N ASN A 307 3.09 -0.62 0.51
CA ASN A 307 3.05 -1.29 -0.79
C ASN A 307 4.45 -1.56 -1.37
N THR A 308 5.51 -1.04 -0.73
CA THR A 308 6.87 -1.12 -1.27
C THR A 308 7.34 -2.57 -1.42
N ALA A 309 7.67 -2.95 -2.67
CA ALA A 309 8.16 -4.28 -3.05
C ALA A 309 7.22 -5.46 -2.74
N ARG A 310 5.93 -5.21 -2.54
CA ARG A 310 4.94 -6.28 -2.43
C ARG A 310 4.68 -6.93 -3.77
N ILE A 311 4.40 -8.21 -3.72
CA ILE A 311 4.09 -9.03 -4.90
C ILE A 311 2.71 -9.63 -4.70
N SER A 312 1.86 -9.47 -5.72
CA SER A 312 0.55 -10.10 -5.78
C SER A 312 0.69 -11.49 -6.39
N ILE A 313 0.39 -12.55 -5.63
CA ILE A 313 0.44 -13.92 -6.14
C ILE A 313 -0.98 -14.48 -6.20
N LEU A 314 -1.41 -14.83 -7.43
CA LEU A 314 -2.75 -15.34 -7.71
C LEU A 314 -2.68 -16.82 -8.06
N ARG A 315 -3.58 -17.59 -7.44
CA ARG A 315 -3.85 -18.98 -7.75
C ARG A 315 -5.25 -19.09 -8.37
N ASN A 316 -5.37 -19.58 -9.57
CA ASN A 316 -6.65 -19.66 -10.29
C ASN A 316 -7.45 -18.35 -10.26
N GLY A 317 -6.78 -17.19 -10.38
CA GLY A 317 -7.42 -15.87 -10.36
C GLY A 317 -7.70 -15.29 -8.96
N ARG A 318 -7.52 -16.05 -7.88
CA ARG A 318 -7.67 -15.59 -6.51
C ARG A 318 -6.31 -15.22 -5.92
N GLU A 319 -6.13 -14.00 -5.42
CA GLU A 319 -4.90 -13.60 -4.76
C GLU A 319 -4.75 -14.30 -3.41
N ILE A 320 -3.72 -15.13 -3.29
CA ILE A 320 -3.43 -15.91 -2.08
C ILE A 320 -2.30 -15.30 -1.24
N TYR A 321 -1.56 -14.34 -1.83
CA TYR A 321 -0.45 -13.68 -1.15
C TYR A 321 -0.28 -12.27 -1.68
N TYR A 322 -0.09 -11.32 -0.78
CA TYR A 322 0.24 -9.94 -1.11
C TYR A 322 1.18 -9.37 -0.05
N ASP A 323 2.44 -9.67 -0.19
CA ASP A 323 3.51 -9.15 0.69
C ASP A 323 4.87 -9.28 -0.01
N VAL A 324 5.93 -8.90 0.69
CA VAL A 324 7.30 -9.00 0.22
C VAL A 324 7.76 -10.44 0.25
N VAL A 325 8.14 -10.96 -0.92
CA VAL A 325 8.80 -12.27 -1.01
C VAL A 325 10.31 -12.06 -0.79
N PRO A 326 10.89 -12.63 0.28
CA PRO A 326 12.29 -12.44 0.61
C PRO A 326 13.22 -12.80 -0.55
N HIS A 327 14.19 -11.93 -0.84
CA HIS A 327 15.21 -12.10 -1.88
C HIS A 327 14.70 -12.26 -3.33
N LEU A 328 13.43 -11.98 -3.60
CA LEU A 328 12.90 -12.08 -4.96
C LEU A 328 13.24 -10.83 -5.80
N VAL A 329 13.07 -9.65 -5.24
CA VAL A 329 13.36 -8.38 -5.91
C VAL A 329 14.64 -7.78 -5.35
N ALA A 330 15.58 -7.41 -6.23
CA ALA A 330 16.81 -6.72 -5.86
C ALA A 330 16.49 -5.30 -5.34
N GLY A 331 17.13 -4.89 -4.23
CA GLY A 331 16.86 -3.62 -3.58
C GLY A 331 15.61 -3.63 -2.67
N GLY A 332 14.60 -4.44 -2.96
CA GLY A 332 13.43 -4.67 -2.12
C GLY A 332 12.85 -3.40 -1.48
N LYS A 333 12.63 -3.45 -0.17
CA LYS A 333 12.10 -2.31 0.62
C LYS A 333 13.06 -1.12 0.75
N SER A 334 14.35 -1.29 0.45
CA SER A 334 15.34 -0.21 0.59
C SER A 334 15.19 0.87 -0.49
N ASP A 335 14.70 0.52 -1.66
CA ASP A 335 14.42 1.49 -2.73
C ASP A 335 12.96 1.99 -2.62
N LYS A 336 12.79 3.22 -2.17
CA LYS A 336 11.48 3.86 -1.98
C LYS A 336 10.69 3.99 -3.30
N VAL A 337 11.34 3.99 -4.44
CA VAL A 337 10.69 4.03 -5.77
C VAL A 337 9.91 2.74 -6.04
N MET A 338 10.27 1.64 -5.40
CA MET A 338 9.58 0.35 -5.54
C MET A 338 8.08 0.40 -5.15
N ARG A 339 7.62 1.42 -4.43
CA ARG A 339 6.18 1.61 -4.15
C ARG A 339 5.35 1.88 -5.40
N TYR A 340 5.98 2.37 -6.46
CA TYR A 340 5.35 2.66 -7.74
C TYR A 340 5.43 1.50 -8.73
N VAL A 341 6.17 0.45 -8.39
CA VAL A 341 6.32 -0.76 -9.20
C VAL A 341 5.40 -1.85 -8.65
N ALA A 342 4.45 -2.29 -9.45
CA ALA A 342 3.57 -3.39 -9.10
C ALA A 342 4.00 -4.67 -9.83
N ILE A 343 3.95 -5.79 -9.11
CA ILE A 343 4.36 -7.11 -9.60
C ILE A 343 3.23 -8.10 -9.31
N GLU A 344 2.85 -8.85 -10.33
CA GLU A 344 1.88 -9.93 -10.21
C GLU A 344 2.46 -11.25 -10.75
N VAL A 345 2.15 -12.33 -10.04
CA VAL A 345 2.49 -13.70 -10.45
C VAL A 345 1.21 -14.53 -10.42
N ARG A 346 0.81 -15.11 -11.55
CA ARG A 346 -0.37 -15.98 -11.67
C ARG A 346 0.05 -17.41 -11.95
N PHE A 347 -0.53 -18.35 -11.25
CA PHE A 347 -0.23 -19.76 -11.47
C PHE A 347 -1.47 -20.64 -11.30
N PRO A 348 -1.53 -21.80 -11.97
CA PRO A 348 -2.59 -22.78 -11.83
C PRO A 348 -2.36 -23.69 -10.63
N ALA A 349 -3.42 -24.31 -10.14
CA ALA A 349 -3.41 -25.14 -8.93
C ALA A 349 -2.43 -26.34 -8.98
N GLU A 350 -2.07 -26.80 -10.15
CA GLU A 350 -1.10 -27.87 -10.37
C GLU A 350 0.28 -27.55 -9.80
N LEU A 351 0.59 -26.27 -9.68
CA LEU A 351 1.86 -25.77 -9.14
C LEU A 351 1.83 -25.43 -7.64
N ASP A 352 0.80 -25.84 -6.89
CA ASP A 352 0.67 -25.57 -5.46
C ASP A 352 1.90 -25.95 -4.64
N GLU A 353 2.57 -27.06 -4.99
CA GLU A 353 3.77 -27.53 -4.29
C GLU A 353 4.97 -26.62 -4.53
N TYR A 354 5.07 -26.02 -5.71
CA TYR A 354 6.14 -25.06 -6.05
C TYR A 354 6.00 -23.73 -5.34
N PHE A 355 4.75 -23.34 -4.97
CA PHE A 355 4.44 -22.13 -4.24
C PHE A 355 4.20 -22.39 -2.75
N GLN A 356 4.37 -23.63 -2.26
CA GLN A 356 4.17 -23.99 -0.85
C GLN A 356 2.85 -23.48 -0.28
N VAL A 357 1.77 -23.61 -1.06
CA VAL A 357 0.45 -23.13 -0.65
C VAL A 357 0.00 -23.84 0.63
N ARG A 358 -0.19 -23.08 1.70
CA ARG A 358 -0.57 -23.58 3.04
C ARG A 358 -2.09 -23.59 3.22
N HIS A 359 -2.57 -24.28 4.28
CA HIS A 359 -3.99 -24.33 4.65
C HIS A 359 -4.58 -22.95 4.95
N VAL A 360 -3.84 -22.12 5.66
CA VAL A 360 -4.13 -20.69 5.76
C VAL A 360 -3.52 -20.05 4.52
N LYS A 361 -4.36 -19.56 3.61
CA LYS A 361 -3.95 -18.90 2.36
C LYS A 361 -3.25 -17.56 2.65
N ARG A 362 -2.25 -17.60 3.53
CA ARG A 362 -1.31 -16.53 3.89
C ARG A 362 0.09 -17.10 3.84
N GLY A 363 0.75 -16.91 2.73
CA GLY A 363 2.10 -17.36 2.50
C GLY A 363 2.16 -18.35 1.36
N ALA A 364 2.32 -17.83 0.15
CA ALA A 364 2.84 -18.57 -0.98
C ALA A 364 4.29 -18.14 -1.11
N GLU A 365 5.19 -18.95 -0.59
CA GLU A 365 6.62 -18.74 -0.80
C GLU A 365 7.09 -19.70 -1.90
N PRO A 366 7.53 -19.17 -3.07
CA PRO A 366 8.10 -20.02 -4.11
C PRO A 366 9.28 -20.83 -3.57
N ILE A 367 9.35 -22.13 -3.90
CA ILE A 367 10.54 -22.94 -3.59
C ILE A 367 11.80 -22.32 -4.21
N SER A 368 12.96 -22.65 -3.70
CA SER A 368 14.23 -21.99 -4.06
C SER A 368 14.49 -21.96 -5.58
N LYS A 369 14.18 -23.04 -6.30
CA LYS A 369 14.37 -23.11 -7.76
C LYS A 369 13.44 -22.14 -8.49
N LEU A 370 12.13 -22.14 -8.16
CA LEU A 370 11.16 -21.23 -8.76
C LEU A 370 11.47 -19.76 -8.40
N ARG A 371 11.89 -19.51 -7.15
CA ARG A 371 12.33 -18.17 -6.71
C ARG A 371 13.52 -17.67 -7.54
N TYR A 372 14.45 -18.54 -7.88
CA TYR A 372 15.59 -18.18 -8.73
C TYR A 372 15.12 -17.78 -10.14
N GLU A 373 14.27 -18.58 -10.79
CA GLU A 373 13.74 -18.29 -12.14
C GLU A 373 12.93 -16.97 -12.15
N LEU A 374 12.02 -16.79 -11.19
CA LEU A 374 11.27 -15.55 -11.02
C LEU A 374 12.20 -14.34 -10.82
N ARG A 375 13.25 -14.48 -10.00
CA ARG A 375 14.23 -13.41 -9.77
C ARG A 375 14.99 -13.04 -11.03
N GLN A 376 15.40 -14.02 -11.85
CA GLN A 376 16.08 -13.76 -13.11
C GLN A 376 15.15 -13.01 -14.08
N TRP A 377 13.90 -13.44 -14.18
CA TRP A 377 12.91 -12.80 -15.04
C TRP A 377 12.60 -11.36 -14.57
N LEU A 378 12.37 -11.15 -13.29
CA LEU A 378 12.01 -9.84 -12.72
C LEU A 378 13.14 -8.81 -12.78
N LYS A 379 14.40 -9.23 -12.87
CA LYS A 379 15.55 -8.31 -12.79
C LYS A 379 15.47 -7.18 -13.84
N ARG A 380 15.21 -7.52 -15.10
CA ARG A 380 15.17 -6.54 -16.20
C ARG A 380 13.96 -5.61 -16.10
N PRO A 381 12.71 -6.10 -16.03
CA PRO A 381 11.55 -5.22 -16.01
C PRO A 381 11.48 -4.33 -14.77
N VAL A 382 11.90 -4.81 -13.60
CA VAL A 382 11.95 -3.98 -12.39
C VAL A 382 12.99 -2.86 -12.54
N GLN A 383 14.20 -3.16 -13.04
CA GLN A 383 15.21 -2.12 -13.29
C GLN A 383 14.73 -1.09 -14.30
N GLN A 384 14.06 -1.54 -15.36
CA GLN A 384 13.48 -0.66 -16.37
C GLN A 384 12.38 0.25 -15.75
N ALA A 385 11.50 -0.32 -14.93
CA ALA A 385 10.45 0.42 -14.23
C ALA A 385 11.04 1.52 -13.33
N LEU A 386 12.03 1.19 -12.52
CA LEU A 386 12.72 2.14 -11.64
C LEU A 386 13.40 3.26 -12.43
N LYS A 387 14.06 2.91 -13.55
CA LYS A 387 14.69 3.88 -14.44
C LYS A 387 13.66 4.85 -15.02
N LEU A 388 12.53 4.34 -15.50
CA LEU A 388 11.47 5.17 -16.09
C LEU A 388 10.89 6.17 -15.09
N VAL A 389 10.66 5.78 -13.83
CA VAL A 389 10.18 6.70 -12.79
C VAL A 389 11.19 7.82 -12.54
N ARG A 390 12.48 7.48 -12.37
CA ARG A 390 13.53 8.47 -12.15
C ARG A 390 13.71 9.41 -13.35
N GLN A 391 13.64 8.87 -14.57
CA GLN A 391 13.68 9.69 -15.79
C GLN A 391 12.49 10.66 -15.85
N GLN A 392 11.27 10.18 -15.58
CA GLN A 392 10.08 11.02 -15.53
C GLN A 392 10.27 12.18 -14.54
N TRP A 393 10.74 11.90 -13.33
CA TRP A 393 10.96 12.95 -12.34
C TRP A 393 12.03 13.96 -12.76
N ALA A 394 13.12 13.51 -13.37
CA ALA A 394 14.15 14.38 -13.90
C ALA A 394 13.60 15.28 -15.03
N GLU A 395 12.81 14.71 -15.95
CA GLU A 395 12.16 15.48 -17.04
C GLU A 395 11.15 16.49 -16.48
N ASP A 396 10.32 16.09 -15.51
CA ASP A 396 9.32 16.96 -14.90
C ASP A 396 9.98 18.07 -14.05
N ALA A 397 11.11 17.77 -13.39
CA ALA A 397 11.92 18.78 -12.68
C ALA A 397 12.57 19.75 -13.66
N SER A 398 13.13 19.25 -14.77
CA SER A 398 13.71 20.11 -15.82
C SER A 398 12.66 21.03 -16.43
N ARG A 399 11.46 20.50 -16.74
CA ARG A 399 10.35 21.29 -17.25
C ARG A 399 9.92 22.37 -16.26
N ARG A 400 9.76 22.03 -14.98
CA ARG A 400 9.43 22.99 -13.92
C ARG A 400 10.47 24.09 -13.78
N ARG A 401 11.76 23.77 -13.93
CA ARG A 401 12.83 24.77 -13.92
C ARG A 401 12.72 25.74 -15.12
N VAL A 402 12.38 25.22 -16.30
CA VAL A 402 12.15 26.05 -17.48
C VAL A 402 10.91 26.93 -17.29
N GLU A 403 9.82 26.37 -16.76
CA GLU A 403 8.54 27.08 -16.58
C GLU A 403 8.56 28.03 -15.38
N ASN A 404 9.22 27.67 -14.27
CA ASN A 404 9.15 28.37 -12.97
C ASN A 404 10.43 29.13 -12.59
N GLY A 405 11.49 29.00 -13.38
CA GLY A 405 12.80 29.60 -13.12
C GLY A 405 13.77 28.64 -12.44
N GLU A 406 15.05 28.97 -12.57
CA GLU A 406 16.19 28.09 -12.25
C GLU A 406 16.28 27.62 -10.80
N HIS A 407 15.68 28.35 -9.87
CA HIS A 407 15.76 28.10 -8.43
C HIS A 407 14.44 27.67 -7.81
N SER A 408 13.46 27.29 -8.63
CA SER A 408 12.10 26.97 -8.17
C SER A 408 12.04 25.90 -7.09
N ASP A 409 12.80 24.82 -7.23
CA ASP A 409 12.82 23.71 -6.26
C ASP A 409 13.31 24.15 -4.87
N SER A 410 14.33 25.01 -4.83
CA SER A 410 14.86 25.57 -3.59
C SER A 410 13.91 26.60 -2.97
N MET A 411 13.26 27.42 -3.80
CA MET A 411 12.25 28.38 -3.35
C MET A 411 11.00 27.69 -2.81
N ASP A 412 10.55 26.61 -3.44
CA ASP A 412 9.41 25.82 -2.98
C ASP A 412 9.73 25.10 -1.66
N THR A 413 10.97 24.62 -1.49
CA THR A 413 11.44 24.08 -0.22
C THR A 413 11.43 25.15 0.87
N ALA A 414 11.94 26.33 0.59
CA ALA A 414 11.92 27.45 1.53
C ALA A 414 10.48 27.84 1.94
N ASP A 415 9.54 27.85 1.00
CA ASP A 415 8.12 28.13 1.26
C ASP A 415 7.47 27.09 2.18
N ARG A 416 7.76 25.80 1.97
CA ARG A 416 7.27 24.72 2.85
C ARG A 416 7.80 24.86 4.28
N VAL A 417 9.06 25.20 4.42
CA VAL A 417 9.73 25.28 5.74
C VAL A 417 9.42 26.59 6.47
N ASP A 418 9.09 27.68 5.78
CA ASP A 418 8.83 29.01 6.36
C ASP A 418 7.79 29.01 7.48
N ARG A 419 6.79 28.13 7.39
CA ARG A 419 5.75 28.00 8.42
C ARG A 419 6.26 27.48 9.75
N THR A 420 7.39 26.80 9.77
CA THR A 420 8.00 26.17 10.95
C THR A 420 9.19 26.98 11.50
N LEU A 421 9.70 27.96 10.74
CA LEU A 421 10.85 28.75 11.09
C LEU A 421 10.46 30.14 11.65
N PRO A 422 11.29 30.72 12.53
CA PRO A 422 11.11 32.08 12.98
C PRO A 422 11.24 33.06 11.80
N LYS A 423 10.29 33.97 11.67
CA LYS A 423 10.33 35.01 10.64
C LYS A 423 11.45 36.02 10.88
N GLY A 424 12.11 36.43 9.81
CA GLY A 424 13.12 37.46 9.82
C GLY A 424 12.62 38.77 10.44
N ARG A 425 13.52 39.50 11.09
CA ARG A 425 13.25 40.81 11.72
C ARG A 425 13.74 41.99 10.89
N ALA A 426 14.67 41.74 9.97
CA ALA A 426 15.19 42.76 9.06
C ALA A 426 14.13 43.19 8.05
N GLY A 427 14.14 44.44 7.63
CA GLY A 427 13.20 45.04 6.68
C GLY A 427 11.78 45.24 7.23
N ARG A 428 11.57 45.10 8.55
CA ARG A 428 10.28 45.42 9.16
C ARG A 428 9.99 46.91 9.05
N GLY A 429 8.81 47.24 8.51
CA GLY A 429 8.42 48.62 8.27
C GLY A 429 8.84 49.14 6.90
N ALA A 430 9.32 48.29 5.98
CA ALA A 430 9.49 48.68 4.59
C ALA A 430 8.15 49.17 4.03
N THR A 431 8.19 50.32 3.35
CA THR A 431 6.99 50.89 2.72
C THR A 431 6.59 50.12 1.48
N ALA A 432 5.34 50.23 1.06
CA ALA A 432 4.89 49.62 -0.21
C ALA A 432 5.71 50.12 -1.41
N GLU A 433 6.19 51.36 -1.36
CA GLU A 433 7.03 51.94 -2.40
C GLU A 433 8.44 51.30 -2.41
N GLU A 434 9.00 50.99 -1.26
CA GLU A 434 10.30 50.27 -1.15
C GLU A 434 10.18 48.83 -1.60
N GLU A 435 9.07 48.15 -1.25
CA GLU A 435 8.80 46.79 -1.75
C GLU A 435 8.70 46.80 -3.28
N GLU A 436 7.90 47.70 -3.85
CA GLU A 436 7.71 47.80 -5.29
C GLU A 436 9.01 48.17 -6.03
N ARG A 437 9.83 49.03 -5.46
CA ARG A 437 11.16 49.37 -6.01
C ARG A 437 12.04 48.12 -6.13
N ILE A 438 12.12 47.28 -5.09
CA ILE A 438 12.97 46.08 -5.12
C ILE A 438 12.39 45.02 -6.08
N VAL A 439 11.06 44.93 -6.16
CA VAL A 439 10.39 44.07 -7.17
C VAL A 439 10.77 44.50 -8.57
N GLU A 440 10.70 45.80 -8.87
CA GLU A 440 11.05 46.34 -10.20
C GLU A 440 12.54 46.21 -10.50
N GLU A 441 13.43 46.56 -9.56
CA GLU A 441 14.89 46.38 -9.71
C GLU A 441 15.23 44.92 -10.03
N THR A 442 14.59 43.96 -9.33
CA THR A 442 14.82 42.53 -9.56
C THR A 442 14.34 42.12 -10.95
N ALA A 443 13.18 42.63 -11.37
CA ALA A 443 12.63 42.38 -12.71
C ALA A 443 13.48 43.00 -13.80
N GLU A 444 14.02 44.23 -13.62
CA GLU A 444 14.88 44.88 -14.56
C GLU A 444 16.24 44.21 -14.72
N ASP A 445 16.83 43.72 -13.65
CA ASP A 445 18.07 42.91 -13.70
C ASP A 445 17.91 41.70 -14.61
N ARG A 446 16.73 41.11 -14.66
CA ARG A 446 16.42 39.96 -15.52
C ARG A 446 16.05 40.37 -16.97
N ARG A 447 15.53 41.57 -17.21
CA ARG A 447 15.29 42.10 -18.55
C ARG A 447 16.57 42.26 -19.38
N LEU A 448 17.71 42.35 -18.72
CA LEU A 448 19.02 42.42 -19.38
C LEU A 448 19.45 41.08 -20.00
N ASP A 449 18.78 39.98 -19.67
CA ASP A 449 18.96 38.69 -20.35
C ASP A 449 18.03 38.59 -21.56
N PRO A 450 18.59 38.51 -22.80
CA PRO A 450 17.76 38.49 -24.04
C PRO A 450 16.86 37.25 -24.19
N LYS A 451 16.97 36.28 -23.28
CA LYS A 451 16.14 35.05 -23.25
C LYS A 451 14.88 35.20 -22.40
N VAL A 452 14.73 36.28 -21.65
CA VAL A 452 13.64 36.51 -20.71
C VAL A 452 12.53 37.27 -21.39
N ASP A 453 11.33 36.73 -21.44
CA ASP A 453 10.16 37.36 -22.00
C ASP A 453 9.31 38.15 -20.99
N ALA A 454 8.28 38.85 -21.46
CA ALA A 454 7.42 39.65 -20.59
C ALA A 454 6.62 38.81 -19.57
N ALA A 455 6.28 37.57 -19.90
CA ALA A 455 5.54 36.67 -19.02
C ALA A 455 6.43 36.19 -17.88
N GLU A 456 7.70 35.94 -18.16
CA GLU A 456 8.71 35.57 -17.13
C GLU A 456 8.99 36.72 -16.17
N ILE A 457 9.03 37.95 -16.65
CA ILE A 457 9.16 39.15 -15.82
C ILE A 457 8.00 39.29 -14.84
N GLU A 458 6.77 39.11 -15.30
CA GLU A 458 5.59 39.20 -14.43
C GLU A 458 5.59 38.10 -13.37
N LYS A 459 6.05 36.91 -13.72
CA LYS A 459 6.22 35.81 -12.80
C LYS A 459 7.25 36.10 -11.71
N ILE A 460 8.37 36.72 -12.05
CA ILE A 460 9.38 37.15 -11.07
C ILE A 460 8.77 38.15 -10.09
N ARG A 461 7.99 39.12 -10.57
CA ARG A 461 7.28 40.06 -9.71
C ARG A 461 6.36 39.34 -8.73
N GLU A 462 5.58 38.38 -9.22
CA GLU A 462 4.67 37.59 -8.39
C GLU A 462 5.45 36.78 -7.34
N GLN A 463 6.55 36.14 -7.72
CA GLN A 463 7.38 35.36 -6.81
C GLN A 463 7.97 36.23 -5.68
N VAL A 464 8.51 37.39 -5.99
CA VAL A 464 9.04 38.32 -4.98
C VAL A 464 7.95 38.81 -4.03
N ARG A 465 6.72 39.04 -4.55
CA ARG A 465 5.58 39.47 -3.71
C ARG A 465 5.04 38.37 -2.82
N THR A 466 5.09 37.12 -3.25
CA THR A 466 4.35 36.02 -2.59
C THR A 466 5.24 35.09 -1.76
N LYS A 467 6.49 34.82 -2.19
CA LYS A 467 7.35 33.83 -1.54
C LYS A 467 8.17 34.43 -0.38
N PRO A 468 8.42 33.64 0.68
CA PRO A 468 9.18 34.13 1.85
C PRO A 468 10.67 34.34 1.54
N ILE A 469 11.24 33.47 0.69
CA ILE A 469 12.63 33.58 0.23
C ILE A 469 12.64 33.35 -1.27
N THR A 470 13.22 34.27 -2.01
CA THR A 470 13.41 34.17 -3.46
C THR A 470 14.89 34.22 -3.80
N LEU A 471 15.28 33.46 -4.82
CA LEU A 471 16.64 33.37 -5.32
C LEU A 471 16.65 33.58 -6.84
N PHE A 472 17.42 34.56 -7.29
CA PHE A 472 17.52 34.91 -8.70
C PHE A 472 18.98 35.06 -9.15
N ASP A 473 19.22 34.70 -10.40
CA ASP A 473 20.47 34.99 -11.07
C ASP A 473 20.48 36.44 -11.53
N ALA A 474 21.57 37.13 -11.27
CA ALA A 474 21.79 38.52 -11.66
C ALA A 474 23.24 38.76 -12.13
N ASN A 475 23.51 39.92 -12.70
CA ASN A 475 24.78 40.19 -13.36
C ASN A 475 25.24 41.62 -13.08
N TRP A 476 26.11 41.81 -12.09
CA TRP A 476 26.65 43.12 -11.77
C TRP A 476 28.20 43.11 -11.65
N PRO A 477 28.84 44.25 -11.90
CA PRO A 477 30.27 44.38 -11.74
C PRO A 477 30.62 44.59 -10.26
N GLY A 478 31.24 43.57 -9.62
CA GLY A 478 31.60 43.63 -8.21
C GLY A 478 32.29 42.37 -7.76
N LYS A 479 32.78 42.37 -6.52
CA LYS A 479 33.42 41.22 -5.87
C LYS A 479 32.42 40.39 -5.06
N GLU A 480 31.22 40.92 -4.87
CA GLU A 480 30.16 40.29 -4.13
C GLU A 480 29.59 39.14 -4.98
N PHE A 481 29.47 37.95 -4.39
CA PHE A 481 28.88 36.81 -5.10
C PHE A 481 27.39 36.73 -4.88
N LEU A 482 26.84 37.37 -3.85
CA LEU A 482 25.40 37.47 -3.59
C LEU A 482 25.03 38.86 -3.05
N GLU A 483 23.78 39.27 -3.27
CA GLU A 483 23.14 40.43 -2.69
C GLU A 483 21.86 39.99 -2.02
N ILE A 484 21.52 40.54 -0.85
CA ILE A 484 20.33 40.17 -0.09
C ILE A 484 19.52 41.41 0.26
N HIS A 485 18.25 41.43 -0.12
CA HIS A 485 17.30 42.46 0.28
C HIS A 485 16.26 41.85 1.25
N HIS A 486 15.97 42.54 2.34
CA HIS A 486 14.98 42.13 3.32
C HIS A 486 13.72 43.01 3.24
N LEU A 487 12.54 42.38 3.11
CA LEU A 487 11.26 43.04 2.92
C LEU A 487 10.21 42.45 3.85
N ASN A 488 9.88 43.13 4.95
CA ASN A 488 8.80 42.73 5.85
C ASN A 488 8.80 41.22 6.25
N GLY A 489 9.99 40.66 6.51
CA GLY A 489 10.17 39.24 6.84
C GLY A 489 10.39 38.32 5.66
N LYS A 490 10.38 38.84 4.44
CA LYS A 490 10.79 38.14 3.21
C LYS A 490 12.25 38.48 2.88
N SER A 491 12.87 37.66 2.07
CA SER A 491 14.25 37.89 1.60
C SER A 491 14.36 37.61 0.09
N VAL A 492 14.92 38.59 -0.62
CA VAL A 492 15.27 38.46 -2.04
C VAL A 492 16.75 38.28 -2.14
N VAL A 493 17.22 37.16 -2.65
CA VAL A 493 18.65 36.84 -2.83
C VAL A 493 18.97 36.85 -4.32
N LYS A 494 20.01 37.59 -4.69
CA LYS A 494 20.53 37.67 -6.06
C LYS A 494 21.90 37.05 -6.13
N LEU A 495 22.19 36.16 -7.08
CA LEU A 495 23.48 35.53 -7.32
C LEU A 495 24.21 36.23 -8.47
N ASN A 496 25.44 36.64 -8.27
CA ASN A 496 26.22 37.32 -9.29
C ASN A 496 26.93 36.34 -10.23
N HIS A 497 26.46 36.24 -11.45
CA HIS A 497 27.00 35.37 -12.51
C HIS A 497 28.43 35.75 -12.94
N ARG A 498 28.89 36.99 -12.69
CA ARG A 498 30.27 37.40 -12.97
C ARG A 498 31.26 36.94 -11.92
N HIS A 499 30.80 36.55 -10.75
CA HIS A 499 31.67 36.05 -9.69
C HIS A 499 32.28 34.69 -10.04
N ALA A 500 33.53 34.47 -9.65
CA ALA A 500 34.26 33.23 -9.94
C ALA A 500 33.56 31.98 -9.42
N PHE A 501 32.94 32.03 -8.23
CA PHE A 501 32.18 30.94 -7.66
C PHE A 501 31.07 30.46 -8.60
N PHE A 502 30.32 31.37 -9.17
CA PHE A 502 29.25 31.01 -10.11
C PHE A 502 29.81 30.35 -11.38
N ARG A 503 30.85 30.95 -11.98
CA ARG A 503 31.42 30.46 -13.25
C ARG A 503 32.13 29.13 -13.13
N GLU A 504 32.93 28.96 -12.07
CA GLU A 504 33.86 27.83 -11.94
C GLU A 504 33.24 26.64 -11.19
N VAL A 505 32.19 26.90 -10.39
CA VAL A 505 31.56 25.88 -9.54
C VAL A 505 30.10 25.68 -9.86
N TYR A 506 29.28 26.71 -9.69
CA TYR A 506 27.82 26.58 -9.77
C TYR A 506 27.34 26.21 -11.18
N LYS A 507 27.86 26.91 -12.21
CA LYS A 507 27.49 26.67 -13.61
C LYS A 507 27.81 25.24 -14.12
N PRO A 508 29.00 24.66 -13.83
CA PRO A 508 29.27 23.27 -14.18
C PRO A 508 28.33 22.27 -13.51
N ILE A 509 28.02 22.44 -12.21
CA ILE A 509 27.08 21.60 -11.47
C ILE A 509 25.68 21.71 -12.09
N LYS A 510 25.23 22.94 -12.33
CA LYS A 510 23.96 23.23 -12.97
C LYS A 510 23.85 22.57 -14.35
N LYS A 511 24.89 22.68 -15.16
CA LYS A 511 24.90 22.05 -16.50
C LYS A 511 24.66 20.54 -16.42
N VAL A 512 25.25 19.86 -15.45
CA VAL A 512 25.05 18.41 -15.26
C VAL A 512 23.63 18.11 -14.73
N ALA A 513 23.13 18.97 -13.85
CA ALA A 513 21.76 18.83 -13.34
C ALA A 513 20.70 19.04 -14.43
N ASP A 514 20.96 19.92 -15.40
CA ASP A 514 20.04 20.23 -16.50
C ASP A 514 20.14 19.22 -17.66
N ASP A 515 21.37 18.84 -18.06
CA ASP A 515 21.64 17.94 -19.21
C ASP A 515 21.48 16.46 -18.84
N GLY A 516 21.41 16.13 -17.56
CA GLY A 516 21.39 14.76 -17.04
C GLY A 516 22.78 14.10 -17.03
N ALA A 517 22.97 13.16 -16.10
CA ALA A 517 24.26 12.44 -15.95
C ALA A 517 24.55 11.43 -17.09
N ALA A 518 23.62 11.24 -18.03
CA ALA A 518 23.77 10.24 -19.10
C ALA A 518 24.93 10.50 -20.07
N ASN A 519 25.43 11.75 -20.10
CA ASN A 519 26.48 12.20 -21.00
C ASN A 519 27.85 12.35 -20.34
N LEU A 520 28.01 11.99 -19.05
CA LEU A 520 29.28 12.11 -18.32
C LEU A 520 29.88 10.74 -18.04
N ALA A 521 31.20 10.63 -18.21
CA ALA A 521 31.94 9.48 -17.75
C ALA A 521 31.94 9.42 -16.20
N PRO A 522 32.03 8.22 -15.58
CA PRO A 522 32.09 8.10 -14.12
C PRO A 522 33.22 8.93 -13.48
N GLU A 523 34.36 9.05 -14.16
CA GLU A 523 35.51 9.83 -13.72
C GLU A 523 35.20 11.33 -13.71
N GLU A 524 34.46 11.83 -14.69
CA GLU A 524 34.03 13.24 -14.77
C GLU A 524 33.04 13.59 -13.66
N MET A 525 32.15 12.66 -13.28
CA MET A 525 31.25 12.84 -12.13
C MET A 525 32.00 12.91 -10.81
N VAL A 526 33.01 12.05 -10.62
CA VAL A 526 33.86 12.08 -9.42
C VAL A 526 34.65 13.39 -9.34
N GLU A 527 35.17 13.86 -10.46
CA GLU A 527 35.91 15.14 -10.50
C GLU A 527 34.97 16.32 -10.21
N LEU A 528 33.76 16.33 -10.76
CA LEU A 528 32.78 17.38 -10.46
C LEU A 528 32.40 17.39 -8.96
N ALA A 529 32.20 16.21 -8.37
CA ALA A 529 31.90 16.07 -6.94
C ALA A 529 33.06 16.61 -6.06
N ARG A 530 34.29 16.30 -6.42
CA ARG A 530 35.48 16.85 -5.72
C ARG A 530 35.57 18.37 -5.84
N ARG A 531 35.32 18.92 -7.02
CA ARG A 531 35.30 20.37 -7.25
C ARG A 531 34.20 21.04 -6.43
N ALA A 532 33.01 20.43 -6.36
CA ALA A 532 31.92 20.92 -5.54
C ALA A 532 32.27 20.92 -4.05
N GLN A 533 32.85 19.82 -3.54
CA GLN A 533 33.31 19.72 -2.16
C GLN A 533 34.35 20.79 -1.85
N SER A 534 35.41 20.91 -2.67
CA SER A 534 36.46 21.92 -2.49
C SER A 534 35.90 23.34 -2.51
N ALA A 535 34.91 23.61 -3.34
CA ALA A 535 34.25 24.91 -3.41
C ALA A 535 33.46 25.26 -2.14
N ILE A 536 32.75 24.27 -1.57
CA ILE A 536 32.05 24.43 -0.28
C ILE A 536 33.05 24.72 0.84
N ASP A 537 34.19 23.99 0.90
CA ASP A 537 35.25 24.23 1.85
C ASP A 537 35.81 25.65 1.72
N LEU A 538 36.04 26.10 0.48
CA LEU A 538 36.51 27.46 0.20
C LEU A 538 35.50 28.54 0.58
N LEU A 539 34.20 28.30 0.45
CA LEU A 539 33.16 29.21 0.93
C LEU A 539 33.21 29.39 2.45
N PHE A 540 33.36 28.28 3.19
CA PHE A 540 33.51 28.36 4.66
C PHE A 540 34.79 29.08 5.06
N MET A 541 35.90 28.82 4.37
CA MET A 541 37.16 29.53 4.62
C MET A 541 37.06 31.03 4.29
N ALA A 542 36.40 31.38 3.20
CA ALA A 542 36.13 32.75 2.81
C ALA A 542 35.27 33.49 3.83
N TYR A 543 34.20 32.81 4.33
CA TYR A 543 33.37 33.34 5.40
C TYR A 543 34.19 33.60 6.67
N ALA A 544 34.93 32.62 7.16
CA ALA A 544 35.78 32.78 8.34
C ALA A 544 36.81 33.93 8.18
N ARG A 545 37.36 34.07 6.95
CA ARG A 545 38.28 35.20 6.66
C ARG A 545 37.57 36.55 6.68
N ALA A 546 36.34 36.60 6.12
CA ALA A 546 35.53 37.81 6.09
C ALA A 546 35.13 38.24 7.52
N GLU A 547 34.68 37.29 8.34
CA GLU A 547 34.33 37.49 9.75
C GLU A 547 35.53 38.04 10.53
N GLY A 548 36.74 37.49 10.31
CA GLY A 548 38.00 37.95 10.92
C GLY A 548 38.49 39.32 10.48
N MET A 549 37.78 40.01 9.56
CA MET A 549 38.05 41.42 9.21
C MET A 549 37.37 42.42 10.15
N TYR A 550 36.49 41.94 11.02
CA TYR A 550 35.82 42.77 12.03
C TYR A 550 36.56 42.67 13.36
N GLU A 551 36.53 43.77 14.13
CA GLU A 551 37.23 43.87 15.43
C GLU A 551 36.59 42.99 16.50
N ASP A 552 35.26 42.76 16.42
CA ASP A 552 34.48 41.92 17.33
C ASP A 552 33.76 40.83 16.56
N PRO A 553 34.36 39.64 16.39
CA PRO A 553 33.72 38.50 15.72
C PRO A 553 32.53 37.94 16.49
N ASP A 554 32.43 38.12 17.81
CA ASP A 554 31.38 37.56 18.64
C ASP A 554 29.98 38.09 18.26
N GLN A 555 29.89 39.27 17.63
CA GLN A 555 28.64 39.82 17.09
C GLN A 555 27.97 38.89 16.04
N PHE A 556 28.74 37.98 15.40
CA PHE A 556 28.25 37.05 14.40
C PHE A 556 27.77 35.73 15.01
N GLY A 557 27.95 35.49 16.32
CA GLY A 557 27.54 34.24 16.96
C GLY A 557 26.09 33.88 16.80
N GLN A 558 25.17 34.88 16.91
CA GLN A 558 23.75 34.67 16.67
C GLN A 558 23.45 34.39 15.19
N LEU A 559 24.17 35.05 14.26
CA LEU A 559 24.03 34.81 12.84
C LEU A 559 24.37 33.35 12.49
N LEU A 560 25.48 32.85 13.01
CA LEU A 560 25.91 31.45 12.81
C LEU A 560 24.91 30.45 13.38
N THR A 561 24.36 30.76 14.57
CA THR A 561 23.33 29.91 15.18
C THR A 561 22.07 29.85 14.31
N TYR A 562 21.57 30.98 13.84
CA TYR A 562 20.41 31.00 12.95
C TYR A 562 20.69 30.36 11.59
N TRP A 563 21.88 30.61 11.02
CA TRP A 563 22.29 30.01 9.77
C TRP A 563 22.33 28.48 9.87
N GLY A 564 22.92 27.93 10.94
CA GLY A 564 22.93 26.50 11.21
C GLY A 564 21.52 25.93 11.34
N MET A 565 20.65 26.56 12.12
CA MET A 565 19.27 26.14 12.31
C MET A 565 18.46 26.15 11.01
N PHE A 566 18.57 27.21 10.22
CA PHE A 566 17.86 27.34 8.95
C PHE A 566 18.40 26.37 7.91
N SER A 567 19.72 26.22 7.80
CA SER A 567 20.36 25.27 6.89
C SER A 567 19.92 23.83 7.21
N GLU A 568 19.90 23.46 8.48
CA GLU A 568 19.44 22.13 8.90
C GLU A 568 17.97 21.88 8.51
N ALA A 569 17.10 22.85 8.75
CA ALA A 569 15.67 22.72 8.41
C ALA A 569 15.45 22.63 6.91
N LEU A 570 16.11 23.48 6.12
CA LEU A 570 16.01 23.49 4.66
C LEU A 570 16.55 22.20 4.03
N LEU A 571 17.74 21.75 4.47
CA LEU A 571 18.36 20.54 3.96
C LEU A 571 17.59 19.28 4.35
N LYS A 572 17.06 19.21 5.57
CA LYS A 572 16.19 18.10 5.98
C LYS A 572 14.92 18.01 5.13
N GLU A 573 14.29 19.14 4.82
CA GLU A 573 13.11 19.14 3.96
C GLU A 573 13.47 18.81 2.51
N GLN A 574 14.57 19.36 1.97
CA GLN A 574 14.99 19.12 0.59
C GLN A 574 15.38 17.66 0.34
N PHE A 575 16.02 17.00 1.32
CA PHE A 575 16.55 15.64 1.21
C PHE A 575 15.80 14.63 2.09
N LYS A 576 14.58 14.94 2.48
CA LYS A 576 13.75 14.18 3.40
C LYS A 576 13.54 12.71 2.99
N ASP A 577 13.66 12.42 1.73
CA ASP A 577 13.36 11.13 1.12
C ASP A 577 14.58 10.42 0.50
N GLN A 578 15.80 10.89 0.80
CA GLN A 578 17.05 10.23 0.36
C GLN A 578 17.55 9.18 1.39
#